data_9ee3c373c889bbe43619496cb42242a4
#
_entry.id   9ee3c373c889bbe43619496cb42242a4
#
_cell.length_a   1.000
_cell.length_b   1.000
_cell.length_c   1.000
_cell.angle_alpha   90.00
_cell.angle_beta   90.00
_cell.angle_gamma   90.00
#
_symmetry.space_group_name_H-M   'P 1'
#
loop_
_entity.id
_entity.type
_entity.pdbx_description
1 polymer ?
#
loop_
_entity_poly.entity_id
_entity_poly.type
_entity_poly.pdbx_seq_one_letter_code
_entity_poly.pdbx_strand_id
1 'polypeptide(L)'
;MKTVNVVIEHAETNLSAYVEDVPIITIGDTIEEIEKNIREAINLYLETCKDENIDPGKVFEGEYELKFQLDAPTFINYYSNIFTKA
;
A
#
# COMPACT_ATOMS: atom_id res chain seq x y z
N MET A 1 -1.67 18.71 4.46
CA MET A 1 -0.97 17.52 3.92
C MET A 1 -1.98 16.59 3.28
N LYS A 2 -1.69 16.13 2.09
CA LYS A 2 -2.57 15.20 1.38
C LYS A 2 -2.40 13.78 1.88
N THR A 3 -3.44 12.98 1.79
CA THR A 3 -3.42 11.58 2.25
C THR A 3 -3.50 10.64 1.07
N VAL A 4 -2.54 9.73 0.99
CA VAL A 4 -2.52 8.64 0.02
C VAL A 4 -3.06 7.40 0.72
N ASN A 5 -4.19 6.90 0.27
CA ASN A 5 -4.83 5.74 0.86
C ASN A 5 -4.29 4.45 0.25
N VAL A 6 -3.77 3.58 1.11
CA VAL A 6 -3.25 2.28 0.72
C VAL A 6 -4.17 1.22 1.34
N VAL A 7 -4.76 0.39 0.49
CA VAL A 7 -5.65 -0.68 0.93
C VAL A 7 -4.88 -1.99 0.94
N ILE A 8 -4.90 -2.69 2.07
CA ILE A 8 -4.24 -3.98 2.24
C ILE A 8 -5.31 -5.06 2.27
N GLU A 9 -5.15 -6.06 1.42
CA GLU A 9 -6.07 -7.19 1.29
C GLU A 9 -5.32 -8.50 1.48
N HIS A 10 -6.02 -9.49 1.99
CA HIS A 10 -5.48 -10.84 2.12
C HIS A 10 -5.65 -11.59 0.80
N ALA A 11 -4.53 -12.06 0.25
CA ALA A 11 -4.52 -13.00 -0.87
C ALA A 11 -4.40 -14.42 -0.33
N GLU A 12 -4.38 -15.43 -1.19
CA GLU A 12 -4.39 -16.84 -0.76
C GLU A 12 -3.27 -17.18 0.21
N THR A 13 -2.05 -16.74 -0.07
CA THR A 13 -0.88 -17.10 0.73
C THR A 13 -0.11 -15.89 1.26
N ASN A 14 -0.49 -14.70 0.85
CA ASN A 14 0.21 -13.49 1.23
C ASN A 14 -0.76 -12.31 1.33
N LEU A 15 -0.19 -11.13 1.54
CA LEU A 15 -0.94 -9.88 1.53
C LEU A 15 -0.67 -9.15 0.22
N SER A 16 -1.66 -8.43 -0.26
CA SER A 16 -1.49 -7.50 -1.35
C SER A 16 -1.91 -6.12 -0.91
N ALA A 17 -1.35 -5.09 -1.54
CA ALA A 17 -1.70 -3.72 -1.24
C ALA A 17 -1.75 -2.92 -2.51
N TYR A 18 -2.68 -1.98 -2.57
CA TYR A 18 -2.78 -1.06 -3.71
C TYR A 18 -3.06 0.35 -3.21
N VAL A 19 -2.66 1.32 -4.03
CA VAL A 19 -2.95 2.72 -3.77
C VAL A 19 -4.25 3.07 -4.49
N GLU A 20 -5.20 3.67 -3.78
CA GLU A 20 -6.46 4.09 -4.41
C GLU A 20 -6.21 5.11 -5.52
N ASP A 21 -6.90 4.93 -6.63
CA ASP A 21 -6.89 5.83 -7.79
C ASP A 21 -5.55 5.95 -8.52
N VAL A 22 -4.60 5.10 -8.20
CA VAL A 22 -3.27 5.10 -8.84
C VAL A 22 -2.86 3.66 -9.15
N PRO A 23 -2.20 3.40 -10.30
CA PRO A 23 -1.87 2.02 -10.68
C PRO A 23 -0.63 1.49 -9.95
N ILE A 24 -0.68 1.48 -8.63
CA ILE A 24 0.41 0.96 -7.78
C ILE A 24 -0.13 -0.21 -6.97
N ILE A 25 0.52 -1.36 -7.10
CA ILE A 25 0.18 -2.57 -6.35
C ILE A 25 1.45 -3.26 -5.92
N THR A 26 1.42 -3.90 -4.76
CA THR A 26 2.54 -4.70 -4.27
C THR A 26 2.03 -5.88 -3.46
N ILE A 27 2.93 -6.81 -3.15
CA ILE A 27 2.63 -7.98 -2.31
C ILE A 27 3.69 -8.10 -1.21
N GLY A 28 3.37 -8.82 -0.15
CA GLY A 28 4.28 -9.11 0.95
C GLY A 28 3.67 -10.14 1.87
N ASP A 29 4.48 -10.71 2.75
CA ASP A 29 4.03 -11.74 3.68
C ASP A 29 3.57 -11.15 5.01
N THR A 30 4.03 -9.95 5.35
CA THR A 30 3.70 -9.26 6.60
C THR A 30 3.29 -7.82 6.33
N ILE A 31 2.65 -7.21 7.32
CA ILE A 31 2.28 -5.79 7.24
C ILE A 31 3.53 -4.92 7.09
N GLU A 32 4.60 -5.24 7.80
CA GLU A 32 5.86 -4.50 7.72
C GLU A 32 6.47 -4.57 6.33
N GLU A 33 6.42 -5.73 5.69
CA GLU A 33 6.88 -5.88 4.32
C GLU A 33 6.03 -5.07 3.35
N ILE A 34 4.71 -5.08 3.55
CA ILE A 34 3.80 -4.28 2.72
C ILE A 34 4.13 -2.80 2.84
N GLU A 35 4.34 -2.29 4.05
CA GLU A 35 4.70 -0.88 4.23
C GLU A 35 5.98 -0.52 3.49
N LYS A 36 6.99 -1.33 3.62
CA LYS A 36 8.27 -1.13 2.94
C LYS A 36 8.08 -1.20 1.42
N ASN A 37 7.42 -2.24 0.94
CA ASN A 37 7.26 -2.49 -0.49
C ASN A 37 6.39 -1.42 -1.16
N ILE A 38 5.36 -0.93 -0.48
CA ILE A 38 4.50 0.10 -1.07
C ILE A 38 5.25 1.43 -1.17
N ARG A 39 6.10 1.76 -0.19
CA ARG A 39 6.91 2.97 -0.25
C ARG A 39 7.91 2.92 -1.41
N GLU A 40 8.53 1.77 -1.62
CA GLU A 40 9.45 1.56 -2.75
C GLU A 40 8.69 1.65 -4.09
N ALA A 41 7.50 1.05 -4.16
CA ALA A 41 6.68 1.10 -5.37
C ALA A 41 6.22 2.52 -5.70
N ILE A 42 5.83 3.29 -4.69
CA ILE A 42 5.45 4.70 -4.88
C ILE A 42 6.65 5.50 -5.41
N ASN A 43 7.82 5.32 -4.80
CA ASN A 43 9.02 6.05 -5.24
C ASN A 43 9.37 5.73 -6.68
N LEU A 44 9.30 4.45 -7.05
CA LEU A 44 9.55 4.03 -8.43
C LEU A 44 8.51 4.61 -9.40
N TYR A 45 7.25 4.62 -9.01
CA TYR A 45 6.17 5.20 -9.81
C TYR A 45 6.41 6.69 -10.05
N LEU A 46 6.75 7.44 -9.00
CA LEU A 46 7.00 8.88 -9.11
C LEU A 46 8.21 9.16 -9.98
N GLU A 47 9.27 8.38 -9.84
CA GLU A 47 10.46 8.50 -10.67
C GLU A 47 10.15 8.23 -12.14
N THR A 48 9.38 7.18 -12.42
CA THR A 48 8.98 6.84 -13.77
C THR A 48 8.10 7.94 -14.38
N CYS A 49 7.15 8.46 -13.62
CA CYS A 49 6.30 9.57 -14.09
C CYS A 49 7.13 10.80 -14.43
N LYS A 50 8.13 11.12 -13.62
CA LYS A 50 9.02 12.25 -13.88
C LYS A 50 9.80 12.04 -15.17
N ASP A 51 10.37 10.84 -15.36
CA ASP A 51 11.17 10.53 -16.54
C ASP A 51 10.34 10.53 -17.83
N GLU A 52 9.08 10.12 -17.74
CA GLU A 52 8.17 10.02 -18.89
C GLU A 52 7.30 11.26 -19.08
N ASN A 53 7.48 12.30 -18.26
CA ASN A 53 6.62 13.49 -18.25
C ASN A 53 5.14 13.17 -18.07
N ILE A 54 4.84 12.20 -17.20
CA ILE A 54 3.47 11.80 -16.86
C ILE A 54 3.11 12.43 -15.52
N ASP A 55 1.88 12.97 -15.43
CA ASP A 55 1.36 13.49 -14.16
C ASP A 55 1.03 12.31 -13.24
N PRO A 56 1.68 12.20 -12.07
CA PRO A 56 1.43 11.07 -11.16
C PRO A 56 0.10 11.16 -10.42
N GLY A 57 -0.56 12.30 -10.45
CA GLY A 57 -1.81 12.54 -9.74
C GLY A 57 -1.65 13.62 -8.67
N LYS A 58 -2.75 14.33 -8.42
CA LYS A 58 -2.75 15.48 -7.51
C LYS A 58 -2.37 15.09 -6.07
N VAL A 59 -2.66 13.86 -5.66
CA VAL A 59 -2.36 13.38 -4.32
C VAL A 59 -0.86 13.38 -4.03
N PHE A 60 -0.03 13.32 -5.07
CA PHE A 60 1.43 13.33 -4.94
C PHE A 60 2.05 14.72 -5.12
N GLU A 61 1.24 15.75 -5.32
CA GLU A 61 1.74 17.12 -5.40
C GLU A 61 2.06 17.65 -4.00
N GLY A 62 3.31 18.08 -3.77
CA GLY A 62 3.75 18.57 -2.47
C GLY A 62 3.92 17.44 -1.46
N GLU A 63 3.65 17.75 -0.20
CA GLU A 63 3.76 16.77 0.88
C GLU A 63 2.54 15.88 0.95
N TYR A 64 2.77 14.62 1.26
CA TYR A 64 1.69 13.65 1.45
C TYR A 64 2.09 12.66 2.55
N GLU A 65 1.07 12.02 3.11
CA GLU A 65 1.25 10.94 4.07
C GLU A 65 0.52 9.69 3.58
N LEU A 66 0.99 8.53 4.03
CA LEU A 66 0.35 7.26 3.70
C LEU A 66 -0.59 6.85 4.81
N LYS A 67 -1.78 6.45 4.44
CA LYS A 67 -2.75 5.89 5.38
C LYS A 67 -3.04 4.45 4.95
N PHE A 68 -2.72 3.49 5.81
CA PHE A 68 -2.91 2.07 5.54
C PHE A 68 -4.24 1.62 6.11
N GLN A 69 -5.02 0.93 5.27
CA GLN A 69 -6.32 0.39 5.64
C GLN A 69 -6.33 -1.11 5.36
N LEU A 70 -6.78 -1.88 6.35
CA LEU A 70 -7.02 -3.31 6.16
C LEU A 70 -8.49 -3.48 5.81
N ASP A 71 -8.80 -4.26 4.78
CA ASP A 71 -10.19 -4.64 4.56
C ASP A 71 -10.65 -5.57 5.69
N ALA A 72 -11.96 -5.72 5.88
CA ALA A 72 -12.49 -6.47 7.02
C ALA A 72 -11.99 -7.92 7.08
N PRO A 73 -12.00 -8.69 5.98
CA PRO A 73 -11.46 -10.05 6.02
C PRO A 73 -9.98 -10.11 6.37
N THR A 74 -9.16 -9.20 5.85
CA THR A 74 -7.73 -9.15 6.14
C THR A 74 -7.49 -8.82 7.60
N PHE A 75 -8.22 -7.84 8.13
CA PHE A 75 -8.13 -7.42 9.51
C PHE A 75 -8.44 -8.60 10.45
N ILE A 76 -9.53 -9.31 10.21
CA ILE A 76 -9.96 -10.44 11.02
C ILE A 76 -8.91 -11.54 10.99
N ASN A 77 -8.43 -11.91 9.80
CA ASN A 77 -7.43 -12.97 9.65
C ASN A 77 -6.11 -12.62 10.34
N TYR A 78 -5.65 -11.39 10.19
CA TYR A 78 -4.41 -10.95 10.79
C TYR A 78 -4.46 -11.02 12.33
N TYR A 79 -5.51 -10.46 12.92
CA TYR A 79 -5.64 -10.45 14.37
C TYR A 79 -5.98 -11.82 14.96
N SER A 80 -6.74 -12.63 14.24
CA SER A 80 -7.02 -14.01 14.66
C SER A 80 -5.72 -14.82 14.75
N ASN A 81 -4.85 -14.68 13.77
CA ASN A 81 -3.55 -15.37 13.77
C ASN A 81 -2.67 -14.93 14.95
N ILE A 82 -2.69 -13.65 15.28
CA ILE A 82 -1.94 -13.13 16.41
C ILE A 82 -2.46 -13.74 17.73
N PHE A 83 -3.77 -13.76 17.92
CA PHE A 83 -4.36 -14.26 19.16
C PHE A 83 -4.29 -15.77 19.30
N THR A 84 -4.38 -16.50 18.19
CA THR A 84 -4.33 -17.97 18.25
C THR A 84 -2.92 -18.52 18.46
N LYS A 85 -1.90 -17.74 18.18
CA LYS A 85 -0.51 -18.14 18.41
C LYS A 85 -0.03 -17.89 19.83
N ALA A 86 -0.82 -17.25 20.64
CA ALA A 86 -0.48 -16.93 22.02
C ALA A 86 -0.69 -18.17 22.97
#